data_9de6dfe1ca269e64773e19d935da9c73
#
_entry.id   9de6dfe1ca269e64773e19d935da9c73
#
_cell.length_a   1.000
_cell.length_b   1.000
_cell.length_c   1.000
_cell.angle_alpha   90.00
_cell.angle_beta   90.00
_cell.angle_gamma   90.00
#
_symmetry.space_group_name_H-M   'P 1'
#
loop_
_entity.id
_entity.type
_entity.pdbx_description
1 polymer ?
#
loop_
_entity_poly.entity_id
_entity_poly.type
_entity_poly.pdbx_seq_one_letter_code
_entity_poly.pdbx_strand_id
1 'polypeptide(L)'
;MNIRSGEIRWISFGVNVGSEIDGKGISFTRPALILHVIGSHLALIIPMSTKVKDVAGYVPFIWKNITTALCLHQVRIVSTKRVLSRKGRISQNKLNAIKKDVSKFFSF
;
A
#
# COMPACT_ATOMS: atom_id res chain seq x y z
N MET A 1 -11.96 1.71 -13.97
CA MET A 1 -10.87 2.45 -13.31
C MET A 1 -9.53 1.89 -13.75
N ASN A 2 -8.64 2.73 -14.19
CA ASN A 2 -7.36 2.30 -14.73
C ASN A 2 -6.28 2.41 -13.64
N ILE A 3 -5.91 1.28 -13.07
CA ILE A 3 -4.94 1.21 -11.98
C ILE A 3 -3.59 0.80 -12.56
N ARG A 4 -2.52 1.50 -12.14
CA ARG A 4 -1.16 1.26 -12.66
C ARG A 4 -0.16 1.08 -11.53
N SER A 5 0.85 0.27 -11.79
CA SER A 5 1.98 0.12 -10.89
C SER A 5 2.66 1.47 -10.66
N GLY A 6 3.09 1.72 -9.44
CA GLY A 6 3.73 2.97 -9.06
C GLY A 6 2.75 4.04 -8.59
N GLU A 7 1.47 3.85 -8.75
CA GLU A 7 0.48 4.78 -8.22
C GLU A 7 0.36 4.65 -6.71
N ILE A 8 0.14 5.79 -6.06
CA ILE A 8 -0.23 5.82 -4.65
C ILE A 8 -1.71 6.10 -4.63
N ARG A 9 -2.46 5.22 -4.01
CA ARG A 9 -3.91 5.26 -3.99
C ARG A 9 -4.46 5.08 -2.59
N TRP A 10 -5.62 5.64 -2.35
CA TRP A 10 -6.41 5.27 -1.18
C TRP A 10 -6.92 3.85 -1.40
N ILE A 11 -6.79 3.03 -0.38
CA ILE A 11 -7.26 1.64 -0.41
C ILE A 11 -8.24 1.45 0.73
N SER A 12 -9.37 0.83 0.41
CA SER A 12 -10.33 0.40 1.43
C SER A 12 -9.92 -0.98 1.92
N PHE A 13 -9.50 -1.04 3.17
CA PHE A 13 -9.15 -2.32 3.78
C PHE A 13 -10.39 -2.99 4.39
N GLY A 14 -11.53 -2.34 4.22
CA GLY A 14 -12.79 -2.87 4.68
C GLY A 14 -12.98 -2.73 6.18
N VAL A 15 -14.00 -3.37 6.66
CA VAL A 15 -14.28 -3.42 8.09
C VAL A 15 -13.35 -4.43 8.73
N ASN A 16 -12.75 -4.07 9.83
CA ASN A 16 -11.95 -4.98 10.60
C ASN A 16 -12.88 -6.01 11.23
N VAL A 17 -12.80 -7.23 10.72
CA VAL A 17 -13.72 -8.29 11.12
C VAL A 17 -13.72 -8.53 12.62
N GLY A 18 -12.57 -8.43 13.23
CA GLY A 18 -12.47 -8.65 14.67
C GLY A 18 -13.09 -7.53 15.51
N SER A 19 -13.46 -6.43 14.89
CA SER A 19 -13.96 -5.25 15.59
C SER A 19 -15.34 -4.81 15.15
N GLU A 20 -16.00 -5.62 14.37
CA GLU A 20 -17.31 -5.20 13.88
C GLU A 20 -18.36 -5.13 14.97
N ILE A 21 -17.93 -5.33 16.14
CA ILE A 21 -18.74 -5.24 17.30
C ILE A 21 -19.60 -4.00 17.35
N ASP A 22 -19.13 -2.90 16.84
CA ASP A 22 -19.92 -1.70 16.83
C ASP A 22 -20.94 -1.72 15.70
N GLY A 23 -20.82 -2.64 14.77
CA GLY A 23 -21.77 -2.82 13.69
C GLY A 23 -21.89 -1.64 12.77
N LYS A 24 -21.00 -0.71 12.86
CA LYS A 24 -21.11 0.52 12.07
C LYS A 24 -20.54 0.40 10.69
N GLY A 25 -19.81 -0.66 10.42
CA GLY A 25 -19.25 -0.87 9.09
C GLY A 25 -18.32 0.24 8.66
N ILE A 26 -17.54 0.77 9.58
CA ILE A 26 -16.63 1.84 9.28
C ILE A 26 -15.57 1.32 8.32
N SER A 27 -15.51 1.93 7.17
CA SER A 27 -14.53 1.60 6.15
C SER A 27 -13.17 2.10 6.57
N PHE A 28 -12.20 1.21 6.61
CA PHE A 28 -10.84 1.54 6.97
C PHE A 28 -10.07 1.84 5.70
N THR A 29 -9.71 3.11 5.49
CA THR A 29 -8.94 3.49 4.31
C THR A 29 -7.58 4.03 4.72
N ARG A 30 -6.58 3.75 3.92
CA ARG A 30 -5.25 4.33 4.07
C ARG A 30 -4.56 4.34 2.73
N PRO A 31 -3.54 5.19 2.56
CA PRO A 31 -2.79 5.19 1.31
C PRO A 31 -1.92 3.94 1.20
N ALA A 32 -1.71 3.51 -0.02
CA ALA A 32 -0.83 2.40 -0.32
C ALA A 32 -0.21 2.59 -1.69
N LEU A 33 0.95 2.00 -1.87
CA LEU A 33 1.64 1.98 -3.15
C LEU A 33 1.19 0.75 -3.93
N ILE A 34 0.78 0.96 -5.17
CA ILE A 34 0.48 -0.15 -6.09
C ILE A 34 1.82 -0.67 -6.60
N LEU A 35 2.20 -1.85 -6.14
CA LEU A 35 3.47 -2.46 -6.53
C LEU A 35 3.34 -3.16 -7.88
N HIS A 36 2.24 -3.87 -8.09
CA HIS A 36 2.03 -4.63 -9.30
C HIS A 36 0.54 -4.89 -9.49
N VAL A 37 0.07 -4.80 -10.73
CA VAL A 37 -1.31 -5.12 -11.07
C VAL A 37 -1.36 -6.52 -11.65
N ILE A 38 -2.21 -7.35 -11.09
CA ILE A 38 -2.32 -8.77 -11.48
C ILE A 38 -3.63 -8.95 -12.23
N GLY A 39 -3.54 -9.08 -13.55
CA GLY A 39 -4.73 -9.16 -14.38
C GLY A 39 -5.61 -7.92 -14.23
N SER A 40 -6.91 -8.10 -14.25
CA SER A 40 -7.85 -6.98 -14.16
C SER A 40 -8.54 -6.87 -12.80
N HIS A 41 -8.29 -7.82 -11.90
CA HIS A 41 -9.07 -7.90 -10.66
C HIS A 41 -8.25 -7.80 -9.38
N LEU A 42 -6.93 -7.93 -9.45
CA LEU A 42 -6.08 -7.97 -8.27
C LEU A 42 -4.92 -6.99 -8.37
N ALA A 43 -4.47 -6.52 -7.24
CA ALA A 43 -3.30 -5.65 -7.16
C ALA A 43 -2.48 -6.02 -5.92
N LEU A 44 -1.16 -6.08 -6.10
CA LEU A 44 -0.22 -6.23 -5.00
C LEU A 44 0.12 -4.85 -4.49
N ILE A 45 -0.12 -4.60 -3.21
CA ILE A 45 0.03 -3.26 -2.65
C ILE A 45 0.91 -3.29 -1.40
N ILE A 46 1.53 -2.14 -1.11
CA ILE A 46 2.27 -1.92 0.13
C ILE A 46 1.57 -0.82 0.88
N PRO A 47 1.01 -1.09 2.06
CA PRO A 47 0.41 -0.04 2.88
C PRO A 47 1.43 1.01 3.29
N MET A 48 0.99 2.25 3.39
CA MET A 48 1.80 3.37 3.86
C MET A 48 1.27 3.85 5.20
N SER A 49 2.19 4.32 6.03
CA SER A 49 1.84 4.85 7.35
C SER A 49 2.53 6.20 7.55
N THR A 50 1.86 7.10 8.26
CA THR A 50 2.48 8.36 8.69
C THR A 50 3.34 8.16 9.93
N LYS A 51 3.23 7.02 10.59
CA LYS A 51 4.03 6.68 11.75
C LYS A 51 5.21 5.81 11.32
N VAL A 52 6.40 6.37 11.41
CA VAL A 52 7.63 5.63 11.09
C VAL A 52 8.10 4.97 12.37
N LYS A 53 8.10 3.65 12.39
CA LYS A 53 8.54 2.88 13.56
C LYS A 53 9.89 2.24 13.28
N ASP A 54 10.69 2.10 14.33
CA ASP A 54 11.97 1.41 14.24
C ASP A 54 11.73 -0.10 14.42
N VAL A 55 11.03 -0.67 13.47
CA VAL A 55 10.65 -2.08 13.46
C VAL A 55 10.89 -2.61 12.06
N ALA A 56 11.29 -3.87 11.96
CA ALA A 56 11.52 -4.50 10.65
C ALA A 56 10.29 -4.35 9.76
N GLY A 57 10.53 -3.97 8.53
CA GLY A 57 9.48 -3.78 7.53
C GLY A 57 9.04 -2.34 7.34
N TYR A 58 9.30 -1.45 8.29
CA TYR A 58 9.00 -0.04 8.12
C TYR A 58 10.18 0.63 7.41
N VAL A 59 9.95 1.08 6.19
CA VAL A 59 10.99 1.76 5.38
C VAL A 59 10.57 3.21 5.21
N PRO A 60 11.37 4.17 5.68
CA PRO A 60 11.05 5.58 5.50
C PRO A 60 10.90 5.94 4.04
N PHE A 61 9.90 6.73 3.73
CA PHE A 61 9.58 7.12 2.37
C PHE A 61 9.02 8.53 2.37
N ILE A 62 9.75 9.45 1.72
CA ILE A 62 9.31 10.85 1.65
C ILE A 62 8.39 11.00 0.46
N TRP A 63 7.17 11.45 0.72
CA TRP A 63 6.15 11.66 -0.28
C TRP A 63 5.57 13.06 -0.11
N LYS A 64 5.73 13.91 -1.13
CA LYS A 64 5.25 15.30 -1.12
C LYS A 64 5.67 16.03 0.14
N ASN A 65 6.97 15.94 0.49
CA ASN A 65 7.56 16.57 1.66
C ASN A 65 7.04 16.06 3.00
N ILE A 66 6.33 14.95 2.99
CA ILE A 66 5.86 14.31 4.22
C ILE A 66 6.63 13.01 4.38
N THR A 67 7.20 12.81 5.56
CA THR A 67 7.85 11.54 5.88
C THR A 67 6.78 10.52 6.20
N THR A 68 6.79 9.45 5.43
CA THR A 68 5.90 8.31 5.62
C THR A 68 6.75 7.06 5.75
N ALA A 69 6.11 5.92 5.95
CA ALA A 69 6.77 4.63 5.91
C ALA A 69 6.03 3.72 4.96
N LEU A 70 6.78 2.96 4.18
CA LEU A 70 6.24 1.81 3.45
C LEU A 70 6.32 0.62 4.39
N CYS A 71 5.21 -0.06 4.56
CA CYS A 71 5.14 -1.20 5.46
C CYS A 71 5.37 -2.49 4.66
N LEU A 72 6.64 -2.82 4.40
CA LEU A 72 7.00 -3.96 3.58
C LEU A 72 6.46 -5.28 4.15
N HIS A 73 6.42 -5.38 5.47
CA HIS A 73 5.94 -6.58 6.13
C HIS A 73 4.42 -6.79 5.99
N GLN A 74 3.72 -5.78 5.46
CA GLN A 74 2.28 -5.83 5.27
C GLN A 74 1.89 -5.85 3.78
N VAL A 75 2.84 -6.15 2.90
CA VAL A 75 2.55 -6.28 1.48
C VAL A 75 1.47 -7.36 1.30
N ARG A 76 0.48 -7.05 0.45
CA ARG A 76 -0.65 -7.96 0.30
C ARG A 76 -1.34 -7.76 -1.04
N ILE A 77 -2.10 -8.76 -1.43
CA ILE A 77 -2.93 -8.70 -2.63
C ILE A 77 -4.34 -8.29 -2.21
N VAL A 78 -4.89 -7.32 -2.93
CA VAL A 78 -6.26 -6.87 -2.70
C VAL A 78 -7.04 -6.89 -4.01
N SER A 79 -8.35 -6.96 -3.90
CA SER A 79 -9.23 -6.79 -5.05
C SER A 79 -9.10 -5.35 -5.58
N THR A 80 -9.10 -5.17 -6.89
CA THR A 80 -9.08 -3.82 -7.47
C THR A 80 -10.32 -3.03 -7.08
N LYS A 81 -11.38 -3.67 -6.65
CA LYS A 81 -12.58 -2.98 -6.15
C LYS A 81 -12.30 -2.20 -4.86
N ARG A 82 -11.22 -2.53 -4.15
CA ARG A 82 -10.83 -1.80 -2.95
C ARG A 82 -9.95 -0.60 -3.24
N VAL A 83 -9.51 -0.45 -4.48
CA VAL A 83 -8.63 0.65 -4.89
C VAL A 83 -9.46 1.87 -5.20
N LEU A 84 -9.21 2.95 -4.49
CA LEU A 84 -9.97 4.18 -4.58
C LEU A 84 -9.16 5.25 -5.34
N SER A 85 -9.38 6.51 -5.02
CA SER A 85 -8.79 7.62 -5.78
C SER A 85 -7.26 7.63 -5.72
N ARG A 86 -6.67 8.14 -6.77
CA ARG A 86 -5.22 8.26 -6.89
C ARG A 86 -4.75 9.52 -6.14
N LYS A 87 -3.71 9.35 -5.34
CA LYS A 87 -3.03 10.45 -4.69
C LYS A 87 -1.84 10.94 -5.51
N GLY A 88 -1.23 10.06 -6.27
CA GLY A 88 -0.08 10.40 -7.07
C GLY A 88 0.59 9.17 -7.65
N ARG A 89 1.82 9.35 -8.11
CA ARG A 89 2.57 8.29 -8.75
C ARG A 89 4.06 8.52 -8.54
N ILE A 90 4.81 7.45 -8.33
CA ILE A 90 6.26 7.51 -8.22
C ILE A 90 6.90 7.17 -9.56
N SER A 91 8.16 7.53 -9.71
CA SER A 91 8.90 7.22 -10.94
C SER A 91 9.15 5.73 -11.06
N GLN A 92 9.40 5.27 -12.28
CA GLN A 92 9.71 3.87 -12.53
C GLN A 92 10.99 3.46 -11.80
N ASN A 93 11.98 4.35 -11.76
CA ASN A 93 13.23 4.06 -11.06
C ASN A 93 13.00 3.84 -9.58
N LYS A 94 12.17 4.68 -8.98
CA LYS A 94 11.84 4.55 -7.56
C LYS A 94 11.04 3.27 -7.30
N LEU A 95 10.10 2.96 -8.18
CA LEU A 95 9.34 1.71 -8.09
C LEU A 95 10.26 0.50 -8.15
N ASN A 96 11.22 0.51 -9.07
CA ASN A 96 12.17 -0.59 -9.21
C ASN A 96 13.01 -0.77 -7.94
N ALA A 97 13.44 0.33 -7.34
CA ALA A 97 14.19 0.29 -6.10
C ALA A 97 13.36 -0.32 -4.97
N ILE A 98 12.10 0.06 -4.87
CA ILE A 98 11.20 -0.48 -3.85
C ILE A 98 10.95 -1.97 -4.08
N LYS A 99 10.82 -2.40 -5.34
CA LYS A 99 10.67 -3.83 -5.66
C LYS A 99 11.88 -4.62 -5.18
N LYS A 100 13.08 -4.07 -5.33
CA LYS A 100 14.30 -4.70 -4.81
C LYS A 100 14.28 -4.78 -3.29
N ASP A 101 13.81 -3.73 -2.63
CA ASP A 101 13.71 -3.72 -1.18
C ASP A 101 12.76 -4.81 -0.69
N VAL A 102 11.63 -4.98 -1.36
CA VAL A 102 10.65 -6.03 -1.03
C VAL A 102 11.28 -7.39 -1.19
N SER A 103 11.94 -7.63 -2.33
CA SER A 103 12.60 -8.90 -2.61
C SER A 103 13.65 -9.21 -1.54
N LYS A 104 14.45 -8.22 -1.19
CA LYS A 104 15.49 -8.37 -0.18
C LYS A 104 14.90 -8.64 1.20
N PHE A 105 13.85 -7.92 1.55
CA PHE A 105 13.21 -8.08 2.86
C PHE A 105 12.68 -9.50 3.07
N PHE A 106 12.11 -10.08 2.04
CA PHE A 106 11.56 -11.44 2.10
C PHE A 106 12.56 -12.51 1.67
N SER A 107 13.77 -12.11 1.30
CA SER A 107 14.85 -13.02 0.88
C SER A 107 14.48 -13.84 -0.37
N PHE A 108 13.84 -13.20 -1.29
CA PHE A 108 13.51 -13.86 -2.58
C PHE A 108 14.74 -14.03 -3.47
#